data_4ff1d0ad10c058fa405807a407024a69
#
_entry.id   4ff1d0ad10c058fa405807a407024a69
#
_cell.length_a   1.000
_cell.length_b   1.000
_cell.length_c   1.000
_cell.angle_alpha   90.00
_cell.angle_beta   90.00
_cell.angle_gamma   90.00
#
_symmetry.space_group_name_H-M   'P 1'
#
loop_
_entity.id
_entity.type
_entity.pdbx_description
1 polymer ?
#
loop_
_entity_poly.entity_id
_entity_poly.type
_entity_poly.pdbx_seq_one_letter_code
_entity_poly.pdbx_strand_id
1 'polypeptide(L)'
;MDFAERLAEVLYDAWGMKVAGSFAAAGGLVFNAGVFAAPHEEADYQEGKYSFYYCERASRGAPLFQTTIRRVFDHCVLQNYGNSLRIRYGFPKLTLGDSASIRSGWTMVHTGSSLRHDYLGIRSGDGNFYPCETCDFRLLAGLSHVVEYSPLDVLECYLCPDAGPLLSQWLSKPAR
;
A
#
# COMPACT_ATOMS: atom_id res chain seq x y z
N MET A 1 -4.05 -8.08 -17.93
CA MET A 1 -3.45 -6.91 -17.26
C MET A 1 -3.18 -7.29 -15.83
N ASP A 2 -1.96 -7.12 -15.38
CA ASP A 2 -1.62 -7.37 -13.98
C ASP A 2 -1.89 -6.13 -13.10
N PHE A 3 -1.73 -6.30 -11.77
CA PHE A 3 -1.96 -5.22 -10.82
C PHE A 3 -1.05 -4.00 -11.06
N ALA A 4 0.23 -4.22 -11.36
CA ALA A 4 1.18 -3.12 -11.52
C ALA A 4 0.91 -2.30 -12.79
N GLU A 5 0.56 -2.98 -13.88
CA GLU A 5 0.14 -2.34 -15.13
C GLU A 5 -1.11 -1.49 -14.90
N ARG A 6 -2.12 -2.06 -14.25
CA ARG A 6 -3.38 -1.37 -13.96
C ARG A 6 -3.18 -0.17 -13.04
N LEU A 7 -2.39 -0.33 -11.98
CA LEU A 7 -2.08 0.77 -11.08
C LEU A 7 -1.34 1.90 -11.82
N ALA A 8 -0.38 1.58 -12.70
CA ALA A 8 0.35 2.58 -13.48
C ALA A 8 -0.58 3.37 -14.42
N GLU A 9 -1.52 2.72 -15.10
CA GLU A 9 -2.56 3.39 -15.89
C GLU A 9 -3.38 4.37 -15.04
N VAL A 10 -3.89 3.91 -13.91
CA VAL A 10 -4.73 4.71 -13.01
C VAL A 10 -3.97 5.91 -12.46
N LEU A 11 -2.71 5.73 -12.06
CA LEU A 11 -1.87 6.83 -11.57
C LEU A 11 -1.57 7.85 -12.68
N TYR A 12 -1.39 7.39 -13.92
CA TYR A 12 -1.22 8.27 -15.07
C TYR A 12 -2.49 9.05 -15.37
N ASP A 13 -3.65 8.40 -15.40
CA ASP A 13 -4.94 9.06 -15.67
C ASP A 13 -5.31 10.06 -14.57
N ALA A 14 -5.04 9.72 -13.31
CA ALA A 14 -5.37 10.59 -12.18
C ALA A 14 -4.47 11.84 -12.11
N TRP A 15 -3.16 11.69 -12.34
CA TRP A 15 -2.18 12.76 -12.06
C TRP A 15 -1.14 12.98 -13.15
N GLY A 16 -1.16 12.22 -14.25
CA GLY A 16 -0.06 12.19 -15.23
C GLY A 16 1.21 11.54 -14.66
N MET A 17 1.09 10.80 -13.55
CA MET A 17 2.20 10.16 -12.89
C MET A 17 2.69 8.99 -13.74
N LYS A 18 3.98 9.01 -14.07
CA LYS A 18 4.61 7.92 -14.81
C LYS A 18 5.26 6.96 -13.84
N VAL A 19 4.98 5.68 -14.01
CA VAL A 19 5.69 4.60 -13.33
C VAL A 19 6.70 4.02 -14.31
N ALA A 20 7.97 4.06 -13.96
CA ALA A 20 9.06 3.54 -14.80
C ALA A 20 9.84 2.44 -14.09
N GLY A 21 10.41 1.53 -14.87
CA GLY A 21 11.20 0.42 -14.34
C GLY A 21 10.45 -0.90 -14.28
N SER A 22 11.06 -1.88 -13.66
CA SER A 22 10.50 -3.21 -13.46
C SER A 22 11.25 -3.92 -12.35
N PHE A 23 10.57 -4.75 -11.56
CA PHE A 23 11.24 -5.64 -10.60
C PHE A 23 12.05 -6.77 -11.26
N ALA A 24 11.85 -7.00 -12.56
CA ALA A 24 12.66 -7.95 -13.33
C ALA A 24 14.04 -7.38 -13.71
N ALA A 25 14.22 -6.06 -13.66
CA ALA A 25 15.49 -5.38 -13.91
C ALA A 25 16.11 -4.91 -12.58
N ALA A 26 17.43 -4.92 -12.48
CA ALA A 26 18.13 -4.31 -11.35
C ALA A 26 17.80 -2.80 -11.32
N GLY A 27 16.97 -2.34 -10.40
CA GLY A 27 16.58 -0.92 -10.31
C GLY A 27 15.18 -0.67 -9.77
N GLY A 28 14.27 -1.65 -9.82
CA GLY A 28 12.92 -1.50 -9.26
C GLY A 28 12.01 -0.54 -10.03
N LEU A 29 11.00 -0.01 -9.35
CA LEU A 29 10.02 0.92 -9.88
C LEU A 29 10.28 2.33 -9.34
N VAL A 30 10.13 3.33 -10.20
CA VAL A 30 10.14 4.75 -9.85
C VAL A 30 8.77 5.31 -10.18
N PHE A 31 8.07 5.81 -9.18
CA PHE A 31 6.79 6.49 -9.31
C PHE A 31 7.05 7.99 -9.55
N ASN A 32 6.25 8.61 -10.40
CA ASN A 32 6.45 10.00 -10.84
C ASN A 32 7.72 10.21 -11.68
N ALA A 33 8.11 9.20 -12.46
CA ALA A 33 9.29 9.25 -13.33
C ALA A 33 9.20 10.42 -14.32
N GLY A 34 10.25 11.23 -14.40
CA GLY A 34 10.36 12.36 -15.34
C GLY A 34 10.38 13.74 -14.69
N VAL A 35 10.18 13.84 -13.36
CA VAL A 35 10.33 15.10 -12.61
C VAL A 35 11.61 15.01 -11.77
N PHE A 36 12.74 15.46 -12.33
CA PHE A 36 14.02 15.43 -11.61
C PHE A 36 13.96 16.29 -10.35
N ALA A 37 14.46 15.77 -9.22
CA ALA A 37 14.51 16.40 -7.91
C ALA A 37 13.15 16.73 -7.24
N ALA A 38 12.01 16.37 -7.83
CA ALA A 38 10.74 16.43 -7.12
C ALA A 38 10.62 15.26 -6.12
N PRO A 39 9.86 15.41 -5.04
CA PRO A 39 9.49 14.29 -4.20
C PRO A 39 8.82 13.19 -5.03
N HIS A 40 9.28 11.94 -4.85
CA HIS A 40 8.76 10.77 -5.56
C HIS A 40 8.89 9.53 -4.69
N GLU A 41 8.21 8.47 -5.07
CA GLU A 41 8.36 7.17 -4.44
C GLU A 41 9.17 6.25 -5.32
N GLU A 42 9.90 5.36 -4.69
CA GLU A 42 10.64 4.29 -5.33
C GLU A 42 10.31 2.94 -4.68
N ALA A 43 10.39 1.90 -5.48
CA ALA A 43 10.29 0.54 -5.00
C ALA A 43 11.41 -0.30 -5.59
N ASP A 44 12.02 -1.17 -4.78
CA ASP A 44 13.01 -2.11 -5.27
C ASP A 44 12.76 -3.54 -4.77
N TYR A 45 13.48 -4.48 -5.38
CA TYR A 45 13.52 -5.87 -4.94
C TYR A 45 14.98 -6.27 -4.81
N GLN A 46 15.45 -6.36 -3.57
CA GLN A 46 16.82 -6.73 -3.24
C GLN A 46 16.83 -7.77 -2.12
N GLU A 47 17.73 -8.72 -2.20
CA GLU A 47 17.94 -9.76 -1.17
C GLU A 47 16.65 -10.50 -0.76
N GLY A 48 15.73 -10.71 -1.71
CA GLY A 48 14.46 -11.40 -1.46
C GLY A 48 13.37 -10.53 -0.82
N LYS A 49 13.59 -9.21 -0.68
CA LYS A 49 12.61 -8.26 -0.13
C LYS A 49 12.19 -7.21 -1.16
N TYR A 50 10.90 -6.93 -1.19
CA TYR A 50 10.31 -5.75 -1.83
C TYR A 50 10.33 -4.61 -0.81
N SER A 51 10.83 -3.45 -1.20
CA SER A 51 10.94 -2.28 -0.33
C SER A 51 10.31 -1.07 -1.03
N PHE A 52 9.64 -0.20 -0.28
CA PHE A 52 9.00 1.01 -0.77
C PHE A 52 9.52 2.22 0.00
N TYR A 53 9.89 3.27 -0.72
CA TYR A 53 10.60 4.43 -0.18
C TYR A 53 9.93 5.73 -0.60
N TYR A 54 10.03 6.72 0.26
CA TYR A 54 9.85 8.12 -0.11
C TYR A 54 11.22 8.74 -0.37
N CYS A 55 11.36 9.40 -1.50
CA CYS A 55 12.59 10.06 -1.94
C CYS A 55 12.37 11.57 -2.03
N GLU A 56 13.28 12.34 -1.47
CA GLU A 56 13.28 13.81 -1.54
C GLU A 56 14.66 14.32 -1.91
N ARG A 57 14.74 15.22 -2.91
CA ARG A 57 15.99 15.86 -3.36
C ARG A 57 17.10 14.87 -3.68
N ALA A 58 16.77 13.81 -4.41
CA ALA A 58 17.68 12.71 -4.75
C ALA A 58 18.24 11.92 -3.55
N SER A 59 17.63 12.06 -2.38
CA SER A 59 17.96 11.28 -1.18
C SER A 59 16.86 10.28 -0.90
N ARG A 60 17.21 8.99 -0.85
CA ARG A 60 16.33 7.91 -0.44
C ARG A 60 16.33 7.81 1.09
N GLY A 61 15.17 7.93 1.70
CA GLY A 61 14.99 7.71 3.15
C GLY A 61 15.05 6.23 3.55
N ALA A 62 14.73 5.97 4.81
CA ALA A 62 14.44 4.60 5.24
C ALA A 62 13.17 4.09 4.52
N PRO A 63 13.04 2.77 4.31
CA PRO A 63 11.84 2.22 3.68
C PRO A 63 10.61 2.50 4.56
N LEU A 64 9.51 2.88 3.91
CA LEU A 64 8.20 3.02 4.56
C LEU A 64 7.66 1.66 4.98
N PHE A 65 7.90 0.65 4.15
CA PHE A 65 7.65 -0.74 4.47
C PHE A 65 8.51 -1.68 3.61
N GLN A 66 8.71 -2.91 4.12
CA GLN A 66 9.41 -3.99 3.42
C GLN A 66 8.67 -5.32 3.61
N THR A 67 8.68 -6.17 2.60
CA THR A 67 8.08 -7.51 2.67
C THR A 67 8.75 -8.48 1.73
N THR A 68 8.71 -9.78 2.05
CA THR A 68 9.17 -10.86 1.17
C THR A 68 8.09 -11.37 0.23
N ILE A 69 6.84 -10.92 0.39
CA ILE A 69 5.69 -11.43 -0.38
C ILE A 69 5.18 -10.33 -1.31
N ARG A 70 5.25 -10.55 -2.63
CA ARG A 70 4.81 -9.61 -3.66
C ARG A 70 3.36 -9.13 -3.45
N ARG A 71 2.44 -10.03 -3.16
CA ARG A 71 1.03 -9.68 -2.91
C ARG A 71 0.85 -8.74 -1.73
N VAL A 72 1.61 -8.93 -0.64
CA VAL A 72 1.61 -8.01 0.51
C VAL A 72 2.12 -6.65 0.09
N PHE A 73 3.21 -6.62 -0.70
CA PHE A 73 3.76 -5.39 -1.26
C PHE A 73 2.72 -4.62 -2.08
N ASP A 74 2.04 -5.29 -3.01
CA ASP A 74 1.03 -4.68 -3.88
C ASP A 74 -0.13 -4.06 -3.07
N HIS A 75 -0.59 -4.73 -2.01
CA HIS A 75 -1.60 -4.18 -1.09
C HIS A 75 -1.11 -2.96 -0.32
N CYS A 76 0.15 -2.95 0.14
CA CYS A 76 0.73 -1.82 0.86
C CYS A 76 0.87 -0.60 -0.05
N VAL A 77 1.35 -0.79 -1.29
CA VAL A 77 1.40 0.28 -2.31
C VAL A 77 -0.01 0.82 -2.59
N LEU A 78 -0.98 -0.06 -2.76
CA LEU A 78 -2.36 0.36 -3.00
C LEU A 78 -2.93 1.17 -1.84
N GLN A 79 -2.67 0.81 -0.58
CA GLN A 79 -3.11 1.61 0.56
C GLN A 79 -2.47 3.00 0.59
N ASN A 80 -1.20 3.13 0.15
CA ASN A 80 -0.53 4.42 0.05
C ASN A 80 -1.25 5.38 -0.93
N TYR A 81 -1.76 4.88 -2.05
CA TYR A 81 -2.41 5.69 -3.07
C TYR A 81 -3.95 5.70 -3.01
N GLY A 82 -4.56 4.66 -2.44
CA GLY A 82 -5.98 4.37 -2.60
C GLY A 82 -6.92 5.51 -2.22
N ASN A 83 -6.77 6.10 -1.04
CA ASN A 83 -7.60 7.24 -0.63
C ASN A 83 -7.31 8.51 -1.43
N SER A 84 -6.08 8.71 -1.87
CA SER A 84 -5.71 9.83 -2.74
C SER A 84 -6.37 9.71 -4.11
N LEU A 85 -6.43 8.50 -4.67
CA LEU A 85 -7.17 8.19 -5.90
C LEU A 85 -8.66 8.50 -5.73
N ARG A 86 -9.28 8.04 -4.63
CA ARG A 86 -10.69 8.32 -4.38
C ARG A 86 -11.00 9.81 -4.33
N ILE A 87 -10.18 10.59 -3.61
CA ILE A 87 -10.31 12.06 -3.57
C ILE A 87 -10.20 12.65 -4.98
N ARG A 88 -9.22 12.19 -5.76
CA ARG A 88 -9.00 12.68 -7.13
C ARG A 88 -10.19 12.46 -8.04
N TYR A 89 -10.87 11.31 -7.88
CA TYR A 89 -12.08 10.99 -8.64
C TYR A 89 -13.38 11.56 -8.02
N GLY A 90 -13.29 12.33 -6.93
CA GLY A 90 -14.45 12.90 -6.24
C GLY A 90 -15.25 11.88 -5.43
N PHE A 91 -14.66 10.74 -5.07
CA PHE A 91 -15.32 9.70 -4.28
C PHE A 91 -15.09 9.90 -2.78
N PRO A 92 -16.02 9.43 -1.92
CA PRO A 92 -15.83 9.43 -0.48
C PRO A 92 -14.58 8.63 -0.08
N LYS A 93 -13.82 9.13 0.91
CA LYS A 93 -12.68 8.40 1.48
C LYS A 93 -13.12 7.08 2.12
N LEU A 94 -12.19 6.15 2.21
CA LEU A 94 -12.34 4.96 3.04
C LEU A 94 -11.67 5.21 4.40
N THR A 95 -12.29 4.70 5.45
CA THR A 95 -11.71 4.69 6.81
C THR A 95 -10.78 3.48 7.02
N LEU A 96 -10.60 2.66 6.01
CA LEU A 96 -9.63 1.57 6.00
C LEU A 96 -8.23 2.15 6.20
N GLY A 97 -7.55 1.75 7.26
CA GLY A 97 -6.24 2.28 7.64
C GLY A 97 -6.29 3.50 8.58
N ASP A 98 -7.22 4.44 8.43
CA ASP A 98 -7.27 5.63 9.29
C ASP A 98 -7.88 5.36 10.67
N SER A 99 -8.95 4.58 10.72
CA SER A 99 -9.68 4.22 11.95
C SER A 99 -9.93 2.72 12.08
N ALA A 100 -9.48 1.93 11.12
CA ALA A 100 -9.64 0.49 11.16
C ALA A 100 -8.75 -0.10 12.25
N SER A 101 -9.35 -0.72 13.24
CA SER A 101 -8.65 -1.67 14.09
C SER A 101 -8.24 -2.89 13.27
N ILE A 102 -7.22 -3.60 13.72
CA ILE A 102 -6.88 -4.89 13.13
C ILE A 102 -8.13 -5.79 13.10
N ARG A 103 -8.28 -6.56 12.03
CA ARG A 103 -9.40 -7.50 11.86
C ARG A 103 -9.49 -8.45 13.05
N SER A 104 -10.72 -8.74 13.52
CA SER A 104 -10.95 -9.64 14.63
C SER A 104 -10.28 -11.01 14.41
N GLY A 105 -9.61 -11.51 15.43
CA GLY A 105 -8.84 -12.75 15.37
C GLY A 105 -7.46 -12.62 14.75
N TRP A 106 -7.06 -11.44 14.29
CA TRP A 106 -5.72 -11.16 13.77
C TRP A 106 -4.86 -10.46 14.83
N THR A 107 -3.54 -10.59 14.71
CA THR A 107 -2.57 -9.96 15.62
C THR A 107 -1.43 -9.31 14.85
N MET A 108 -0.93 -8.18 15.35
CA MET A 108 0.32 -7.58 14.88
C MET A 108 1.50 -8.27 15.54
N VAL A 109 2.54 -8.54 14.76
CA VAL A 109 3.77 -9.15 15.24
C VAL A 109 4.84 -8.06 15.35
N HIS A 110 5.42 -7.91 16.53
CA HIS A 110 6.41 -6.87 16.85
C HIS A 110 7.83 -7.42 16.83
N THR A 111 8.81 -6.53 16.64
CA THR A 111 10.26 -6.87 16.72
C THR A 111 10.73 -7.19 18.13
N GLY A 112 9.91 -6.92 19.15
CA GLY A 112 10.31 -7.09 20.56
C GLY A 112 11.18 -5.95 21.11
N SER A 113 11.53 -4.94 20.32
CA SER A 113 12.23 -3.73 20.79
C SER A 113 11.25 -2.79 21.45
N SER A 114 11.48 -2.46 22.73
CA SER A 114 10.65 -1.51 23.49
C SER A 114 10.85 -0.03 23.08
N LEU A 115 11.85 0.26 22.24
CA LEU A 115 12.25 1.63 21.89
C LEU A 115 11.67 2.12 20.54
N ARG A 116 11.15 1.22 19.73
CA ARG A 116 10.48 1.54 18.45
C ARG A 116 9.26 0.64 18.30
N HIS A 117 8.15 1.21 17.84
CA HIS A 117 6.96 0.45 17.45
C HIS A 117 7.19 -0.14 16.04
N ASP A 118 8.22 -0.97 15.93
CA ASP A 118 8.53 -1.63 14.66
C ASP A 118 7.78 -2.96 14.61
N TYR A 119 7.04 -3.16 13.54
CA TYR A 119 6.27 -4.36 13.28
C TYR A 119 6.98 -5.23 12.26
N LEU A 120 6.88 -6.56 12.43
CA LEU A 120 7.33 -7.56 11.46
C LEU A 120 6.23 -7.97 10.48
N GLY A 121 4.97 -7.67 10.80
CA GLY A 121 3.82 -8.01 9.97
C GLY A 121 2.58 -8.33 10.79
N ILE A 122 1.66 -9.06 10.18
CA ILE A 122 0.40 -9.50 10.79
C ILE A 122 0.25 -11.02 10.71
N ARG A 123 -0.47 -11.58 11.66
CA ARG A 123 -0.84 -13.00 11.71
C ARG A 123 -2.34 -13.14 11.78
N SER A 124 -2.91 -13.98 10.90
CA SER A 124 -4.33 -14.32 10.91
C SER A 124 -4.69 -15.30 12.03
N GLY A 125 -5.98 -15.43 12.33
CA GLY A 125 -6.47 -16.31 13.38
C GLY A 125 -6.22 -17.80 13.11
N ASP A 126 -6.07 -18.20 11.85
CA ASP A 126 -5.68 -19.54 11.40
C ASP A 126 -4.16 -19.76 11.35
N GLY A 127 -3.37 -18.75 11.78
CA GLY A 127 -1.93 -18.86 11.95
C GLY A 127 -1.08 -18.40 10.77
N ASN A 128 -1.66 -18.04 9.62
CA ASN A 128 -0.90 -17.54 8.47
C ASN A 128 -0.18 -16.23 8.82
N PHE A 129 1.10 -16.13 8.49
CA PHE A 129 1.89 -14.93 8.70
C PHE A 129 2.10 -14.17 7.39
N TYR A 130 1.81 -12.88 7.41
CA TYR A 130 2.00 -11.94 6.30
C TYR A 130 3.09 -10.94 6.71
N PRO A 131 4.34 -11.15 6.27
CA PRO A 131 5.46 -10.29 6.64
C PRO A 131 5.27 -8.89 6.03
N CYS A 132 5.42 -7.87 6.87
CA CYS A 132 5.43 -6.47 6.47
C CYS A 132 6.15 -5.66 7.56
N GLU A 133 7.45 -5.45 7.36
CA GLU A 133 8.26 -4.64 8.26
C GLU A 133 7.91 -3.17 8.06
N THR A 134 7.38 -2.52 9.10
CA THR A 134 6.96 -1.11 9.06
C THR A 134 6.81 -0.55 10.46
N CYS A 135 6.87 0.78 10.61
CA CYS A 135 6.47 1.46 11.84
C CYS A 135 5.00 1.97 11.79
N ASP A 136 4.32 1.80 10.67
CA ASP A 136 2.93 2.25 10.51
C ASP A 136 1.93 1.15 10.84
N PHE A 137 1.35 1.22 12.04
CA PHE A 137 0.30 0.28 12.47
C PHE A 137 -0.98 0.38 11.63
N ARG A 138 -1.26 1.56 11.02
CA ARG A 138 -2.47 1.77 10.20
C ARG A 138 -2.38 0.99 8.90
N LEU A 139 -1.18 0.94 8.32
CA LEU A 139 -0.91 0.10 7.15
C LEU A 139 -1.22 -1.36 7.46
N LEU A 140 -0.77 -1.87 8.61
CA LEU A 140 -1.02 -3.25 9.02
C LEU A 140 -2.50 -3.51 9.37
N ALA A 141 -3.15 -2.55 10.02
CA ALA A 141 -4.58 -2.66 10.30
C ALA A 141 -5.37 -2.77 9.00
N GLY A 142 -5.14 -1.89 8.04
CA GLY A 142 -5.76 -1.96 6.72
C GLY A 142 -5.44 -3.25 5.98
N LEU A 143 -4.16 -3.68 6.00
CA LEU A 143 -3.71 -4.92 5.37
C LEU A 143 -4.47 -6.15 5.89
N SER A 144 -4.76 -6.22 7.20
CA SER A 144 -5.49 -7.35 7.79
C SER A 144 -6.89 -7.57 7.21
N HIS A 145 -7.47 -6.56 6.61
CA HIS A 145 -8.80 -6.64 6.00
C HIS A 145 -8.77 -6.99 4.51
N VAL A 146 -7.65 -6.77 3.82
CA VAL A 146 -7.60 -6.88 2.35
C VAL A 146 -6.61 -7.91 1.83
N VAL A 147 -5.62 -8.34 2.61
CA VAL A 147 -4.51 -9.19 2.13
C VAL A 147 -4.95 -10.55 1.57
N GLU A 148 -6.12 -11.04 1.93
CA GLU A 148 -6.68 -12.29 1.42
C GLU A 148 -7.36 -12.14 0.05
N TYR A 149 -7.65 -10.93 -0.39
CA TYR A 149 -8.23 -10.65 -1.71
C TYR A 149 -7.13 -10.41 -2.75
N SER A 150 -7.47 -10.47 -4.03
CA SER A 150 -6.58 -10.06 -5.10
C SER A 150 -6.28 -8.55 -4.99
N PRO A 151 -5.01 -8.09 -5.10
CA PRO A 151 -4.72 -6.66 -5.13
C PRO A 151 -5.45 -5.92 -6.26
N LEU A 152 -5.67 -6.57 -7.40
CA LEU A 152 -6.42 -6.00 -8.52
C LEU A 152 -7.89 -5.79 -8.16
N ASP A 153 -8.55 -6.76 -7.53
CA ASP A 153 -9.96 -6.62 -7.12
C ASP A 153 -10.11 -5.50 -6.07
N VAL A 154 -9.15 -5.36 -5.17
CA VAL A 154 -9.13 -4.29 -4.18
C VAL A 154 -8.91 -2.93 -4.86
N LEU A 155 -8.03 -2.83 -5.86
CA LEU A 155 -7.83 -1.62 -6.67
C LEU A 155 -9.13 -1.21 -7.37
N GLU A 156 -9.84 -2.13 -8.02
CA GLU A 156 -11.11 -1.84 -8.69
C GLU A 156 -12.17 -1.35 -7.68
N CYS A 157 -12.18 -1.86 -6.45
CA CYS A 157 -13.03 -1.33 -5.40
C CYS A 157 -12.67 0.12 -4.99
N TYR A 158 -11.39 0.49 -4.97
CA TYR A 158 -10.98 1.89 -4.77
C TYR A 158 -11.45 2.80 -5.90
N LEU A 159 -11.59 2.28 -7.12
CA LEU A 159 -12.03 3.03 -8.29
C LEU A 159 -13.56 3.10 -8.44
N CYS A 160 -14.33 2.41 -7.60
CA CYS A 160 -15.80 2.47 -7.59
C CYS A 160 -16.29 3.53 -6.58
N PRO A 161 -17.28 4.38 -6.95
CA PRO A 161 -17.83 5.40 -6.04
C PRO A 161 -18.33 4.81 -4.71
N ASP A 162 -18.99 3.66 -4.74
CA ASP A 162 -19.54 2.93 -3.61
C ASP A 162 -18.52 1.99 -2.95
N ALA A 163 -17.26 2.03 -3.38
CA ALA A 163 -16.16 1.18 -2.93
C ALA A 163 -16.39 -0.32 -3.16
N GLY A 164 -17.28 -0.68 -4.08
CA GLY A 164 -17.55 -2.06 -4.50
C GLY A 164 -17.85 -3.02 -3.35
N PRO A 165 -17.90 -4.32 -3.62
CA PRO A 165 -18.34 -5.29 -2.64
C PRO A 165 -17.34 -5.51 -1.49
N LEU A 166 -16.05 -5.24 -1.70
CA LEU A 166 -15.02 -5.54 -0.70
C LEU A 166 -14.80 -4.42 0.31
N LEU A 167 -14.98 -3.15 -0.09
CA LEU A 167 -14.58 -1.99 0.70
C LEU A 167 -15.73 -1.09 1.14
N SER A 168 -16.97 -1.33 0.70
CA SER A 168 -18.13 -0.47 0.99
C SER A 168 -18.38 -0.23 2.48
N GLN A 169 -18.07 -1.20 3.33
CA GLN A 169 -18.22 -1.08 4.79
C GLN A 169 -17.32 -0.02 5.43
N TRP A 170 -16.25 0.40 4.74
CA TRP A 170 -15.32 1.43 5.20
C TRP A 170 -15.56 2.81 4.57
N LEU A 171 -16.63 2.99 3.82
CA LEU A 171 -16.98 4.31 3.33
C LEU A 171 -17.15 5.29 4.48
N SER A 172 -16.44 6.42 4.41
CA SER A 172 -16.66 7.50 5.37
C SER A 172 -18.10 8.01 5.26
N LYS A 173 -18.79 8.11 6.40
CA LYS A 173 -20.13 8.71 6.41
C LYS A 173 -19.98 10.18 6.00
N PRO A 174 -20.89 10.70 5.17
CA PRO A 174 -20.89 12.13 4.86
C PRO A 174 -20.97 12.92 6.18
N ALA A 175 -20.13 13.95 6.30
CA ALA A 175 -20.22 14.89 7.40
C ALA A 175 -21.66 15.47 7.41
N ARG A 176 -22.34 15.34 8.54
CA ARG A 176 -23.68 15.92 8.74
C ARG A 176 -23.58 17.42 8.92
#